data_cf370245ee95a0cbe8f9939725537dee
#
_entry.id   cf370245ee95a0cbe8f9939725537dee
#
_cell.length_a   1.000
_cell.length_b   1.000
_cell.length_c   1.000
_cell.angle_alpha   90.00
_cell.angle_beta   90.00
_cell.angle_gamma   90.00
#
_symmetry.space_group_name_H-M   'P 1'
#
loop_
_entity.id
_entity.type
_entity.pdbx_description
1 polymer ?
#
loop_
_entity_poly.entity_id
_entity_poly.type
_entity_poly.pdbx_seq_one_letter_code
_entity_poly.pdbx_strand_id
1 'polypeptide(L)'
;MLFRSEIETVFCTDDNSLVKSILAEDGRGRILVIDAVGVNHVSMIGDQIAAEAVKNNWQGVVLNGYIRDVTEINDLPISIIAKGSVFKKTEKFGLGKRGAMVSFAGLIFKPGYWLYADENNFGISPQKLEF
;
A
#
# COMPACT_ATOMS: atom_id res chain seq x y z
N MET A 1 -17.10 10.56 0.72
CA MET A 1 -15.77 10.00 1.02
C MET A 1 -15.87 8.49 1.13
N LEU A 2 -15.01 7.77 0.44
CA LEU A 2 -15.04 6.31 0.45
C LEU A 2 -14.41 5.74 1.71
N PHE A 3 -13.29 6.29 2.14
CA PHE A 3 -12.67 5.83 3.39
C PHE A 3 -11.72 6.86 3.98
N ARG A 4 -11.44 6.66 5.24
CA ARG A 4 -10.39 7.34 5.98
C ARG A 4 -9.69 6.30 6.87
N SER A 5 -8.38 6.32 6.95
CA SER A 5 -7.61 5.36 7.73
C SER A 5 -6.27 5.91 8.14
N GLU A 6 -5.82 5.48 9.30
CA GLU A 6 -4.44 5.71 9.72
C GLU A 6 -3.49 4.92 8.82
N ILE A 7 -2.31 5.43 8.59
CA ILE A 7 -1.34 4.81 7.69
C ILE A 7 -0.14 4.21 8.42
N GLU A 8 0.38 3.14 7.84
CA GLU A 8 1.72 2.61 8.08
C GLU A 8 2.52 2.79 6.79
N THR A 9 3.83 2.87 6.87
CA THR A 9 4.68 3.10 5.70
C THR A 9 5.76 2.05 5.55
N VAL A 10 6.19 1.80 4.31
CA VAL A 10 7.34 0.97 4.00
C VAL A 10 8.00 1.49 2.73
N PHE A 11 9.33 1.49 2.74
CA PHE A 11 10.16 1.80 1.58
C PHE A 11 10.84 0.51 1.11
N CYS A 12 10.67 0.17 -0.17
CA CYS A 12 11.33 -0.99 -0.78
C CYS A 12 11.26 -0.82 -2.30
N THR A 13 12.27 -1.31 -3.01
CA THR A 13 12.31 -1.12 -4.47
C THR A 13 11.99 -2.40 -5.23
N ASP A 14 12.93 -3.33 -5.30
CA ASP A 14 12.80 -4.55 -6.11
C ASP A 14 12.45 -5.79 -5.29
N ASP A 15 12.07 -5.61 -4.04
CA ASP A 15 11.84 -6.69 -3.08
C ASP A 15 10.61 -6.39 -2.24
N ASN A 16 9.64 -7.30 -2.24
CA ASN A 16 8.39 -7.13 -1.49
C ASN A 16 8.34 -7.95 -0.19
N SER A 17 9.46 -8.41 0.33
CA SER A 17 9.50 -9.22 1.55
C SER A 17 8.86 -8.50 2.74
N LEU A 18 9.21 -7.21 2.94
CA LEU A 18 8.63 -6.41 4.02
C LEU A 18 7.14 -6.15 3.79
N VAL A 19 6.72 -5.90 2.56
CA VAL A 19 5.30 -5.72 2.22
C VAL A 19 4.52 -6.95 2.66
N LYS A 20 5.00 -8.13 2.29
CA LYS A 20 4.36 -9.40 2.64
C LYS A 20 4.29 -9.58 4.17
N SER A 21 5.37 -9.33 4.88
CA SER A 21 5.42 -9.51 6.32
C SER A 21 4.54 -8.50 7.07
N ILE A 22 4.48 -7.25 6.61
CA ILE A 22 3.63 -6.22 7.23
C ILE A 22 2.15 -6.56 7.01
N LEU A 23 1.77 -6.94 5.80
CA LEU A 23 0.38 -7.27 5.49
C LEU A 23 -0.07 -8.59 6.14
N ALA A 24 0.86 -9.39 6.65
CA ALA A 24 0.54 -10.57 7.46
C ALA A 24 0.22 -10.23 8.92
N GLU A 25 0.51 -9.02 9.37
CA GLU A 25 0.14 -8.54 10.71
C GLU A 25 -1.30 -8.00 10.71
N ASP A 26 -1.89 -7.85 11.88
CA ASP A 26 -3.21 -7.22 12.01
C ASP A 26 -3.12 -5.75 11.58
N GLY A 27 -3.82 -5.42 10.51
CA GLY A 27 -3.86 -4.06 9.96
C GLY A 27 -4.65 -3.07 10.80
N ARG A 28 -5.59 -3.54 11.61
CA ARG A 28 -6.45 -2.69 12.45
C ARG A 28 -7.16 -1.59 11.64
N GLY A 29 -7.55 -1.90 10.41
CA GLY A 29 -8.20 -0.95 9.53
C GLY A 29 -7.27 0.10 8.93
N ARG A 30 -5.95 -0.04 9.06
CA ARG A 30 -4.97 0.90 8.50
C ARG A 30 -4.78 0.68 7.00
N ILE A 31 -4.12 1.65 6.39
CA ILE A 31 -3.65 1.58 5.02
C ILE A 31 -2.12 1.46 5.04
N LEU A 32 -1.58 0.56 4.23
CA LEU A 32 -0.13 0.49 4.02
C LEU A 32 0.24 1.36 2.82
N VAL A 33 1.12 2.33 3.06
CA VAL A 33 1.69 3.16 2.01
C VAL A 33 3.08 2.61 1.68
N ILE A 34 3.25 2.17 0.44
CA ILE A 34 4.47 1.53 -0.06
C ILE A 34 5.15 2.45 -1.05
N ASP A 35 6.36 2.87 -0.78
CA ASP A 35 7.17 3.58 -1.75
C ASP A 35 8.17 2.61 -2.39
N ALA A 36 7.85 2.16 -3.60
CA ALA A 36 8.73 1.34 -4.43
C ALA A 36 9.44 2.19 -5.50
N VAL A 37 9.45 3.51 -5.31
CA VAL A 37 10.12 4.49 -6.18
C VAL A 37 9.66 4.38 -7.64
N GLY A 38 8.41 3.96 -7.86
CA GLY A 38 7.85 3.82 -9.21
C GLY A 38 8.48 2.72 -10.05
N VAL A 39 9.22 1.79 -9.43
CA VAL A 39 9.82 0.65 -10.14
C VAL A 39 8.77 -0.07 -10.96
N ASN A 40 9.02 -0.23 -12.26
CA ASN A 40 8.03 -0.69 -13.22
C ASN A 40 8.38 -2.04 -13.88
N HIS A 41 9.48 -2.67 -13.52
CA HIS A 41 9.86 -3.96 -14.09
C HIS A 41 9.45 -5.16 -13.25
N VAL A 42 9.01 -4.93 -12.02
CA VAL A 42 8.47 -5.96 -11.13
C VAL A 42 7.23 -5.46 -10.42
N SER A 43 6.34 -6.38 -10.04
CA SER A 43 5.14 -6.07 -9.26
C SER A 43 5.39 -6.32 -7.79
N MET A 44 4.92 -5.40 -6.95
CA MET A 44 5.08 -5.49 -5.50
C MET A 44 3.97 -6.30 -4.83
N ILE A 45 2.79 -6.36 -5.43
CA ILE A 45 1.62 -7.04 -4.88
C ILE A 45 0.94 -7.87 -5.96
N GLY A 46 0.65 -9.12 -5.64
CA GLY A 46 -0.24 -9.98 -6.41
C GLY A 46 -1.48 -10.35 -5.60
N ASP A 47 -2.30 -11.24 -6.13
CA ASP A 47 -3.58 -11.63 -5.53
C ASP A 47 -3.42 -12.28 -4.15
N GLN A 48 -2.37 -13.09 -3.95
CA GLN A 48 -2.16 -13.77 -2.67
C GLN A 48 -1.81 -12.78 -1.55
N ILE A 49 -0.94 -11.82 -1.82
CA ILE A 49 -0.58 -10.78 -0.85
C ILE A 49 -1.80 -9.89 -0.56
N ALA A 50 -2.56 -9.54 -1.59
CA ALA A 50 -3.78 -8.75 -1.42
C ALA A 50 -4.83 -9.48 -0.59
N ALA A 51 -5.02 -10.79 -0.84
CA ALA A 51 -5.94 -11.61 -0.04
C ALA A 51 -5.51 -11.70 1.43
N GLU A 52 -4.21 -11.81 1.67
CA GLU A 52 -3.67 -11.82 3.03
C GLU A 52 -3.94 -10.49 3.74
N ALA A 53 -3.81 -9.37 3.04
CA ALA A 53 -4.14 -8.06 3.59
C ALA A 53 -5.62 -7.96 3.99
N VAL A 54 -6.52 -8.47 3.16
CA VAL A 54 -7.96 -8.54 3.47
C VAL A 54 -8.18 -9.34 4.74
N LYS A 55 -7.59 -10.53 4.80
CA LYS A 55 -7.72 -11.45 5.95
C LYS A 55 -7.26 -10.80 7.26
N ASN A 56 -6.25 -9.96 7.19
CA ASN A 56 -5.63 -9.34 8.36
C ASN A 56 -6.13 -7.92 8.64
N ASN A 57 -7.27 -7.54 8.11
CA ASN A 57 -7.97 -6.29 8.44
C ASN A 57 -7.28 -5.02 7.95
N TRP A 58 -6.55 -5.09 6.84
CA TRP A 58 -6.05 -3.89 6.19
C TRP A 58 -7.17 -3.27 5.35
N GLN A 59 -7.32 -1.95 5.45
CA GLN A 59 -8.32 -1.20 4.68
C GLN A 59 -7.91 -1.06 3.23
N GLY A 60 -6.63 -0.90 2.98
CA GLY A 60 -6.13 -0.69 1.63
C GLY A 60 -4.63 -0.53 1.55
N VAL A 61 -4.15 -0.31 0.34
CA VAL A 61 -2.74 -0.10 0.03
C VAL A 61 -2.62 1.04 -0.97
N VAL A 62 -1.68 1.95 -0.72
CA VAL A 62 -1.25 2.97 -1.68
C VAL A 62 0.18 2.62 -2.07
N LEU A 63 0.41 2.37 -3.35
CA LEU A 63 1.67 1.87 -3.86
C LEU A 63 2.24 2.80 -4.93
N ASN A 64 3.39 3.38 -4.64
CA ASN A 64 4.19 4.03 -5.68
C ASN A 64 5.00 2.95 -6.40
N GLY A 65 4.32 2.20 -7.25
CA GLY A 65 4.85 1.05 -7.96
C GLY A 65 3.75 0.29 -8.70
N TYR A 66 3.98 -0.97 -9.01
CA TYR A 66 3.12 -1.77 -9.87
C TYR A 66 2.63 -3.04 -9.18
N ILE A 67 1.43 -3.47 -9.58
CA ILE A 67 0.80 -4.71 -9.12
C ILE A 67 0.70 -5.73 -10.25
N ARG A 68 0.26 -6.94 -9.93
CA ARG A 68 -0.16 -7.96 -10.91
C ARG A 68 -1.52 -8.52 -10.49
N ASP A 69 -2.09 -9.40 -11.32
CA ASP A 69 -3.36 -10.09 -11.01
C ASP A 69 -4.51 -9.10 -10.76
N VAL A 70 -4.63 -8.07 -11.60
CA VAL A 70 -5.60 -6.97 -11.42
C VAL A 70 -7.02 -7.49 -11.33
N THR A 71 -7.40 -8.46 -12.18
CA THR A 71 -8.76 -9.03 -12.20
C THR A 71 -9.09 -9.69 -10.87
N GLU A 72 -8.17 -10.51 -10.36
CA GLU A 72 -8.33 -11.21 -9.09
C GLU A 72 -8.38 -10.24 -7.91
N ILE A 73 -7.51 -9.23 -7.93
CA ILE A 73 -7.47 -8.20 -6.88
C ILE A 73 -8.76 -7.39 -6.86
N ASN A 74 -9.32 -7.06 -8.02
CA ASN A 74 -10.55 -6.27 -8.09
C ASN A 74 -11.76 -6.98 -7.46
N ASP A 75 -11.71 -8.30 -7.33
CA ASP A 75 -12.77 -9.07 -6.67
C ASP A 75 -12.64 -9.08 -5.14
N LEU A 76 -11.55 -8.53 -4.58
CA LEU A 76 -11.31 -8.50 -3.14
C LEU A 76 -11.85 -7.22 -2.51
N PRO A 77 -12.36 -7.28 -1.26
CA PRO A 77 -12.87 -6.10 -0.55
C PRO A 77 -11.73 -5.27 0.05
N ILE A 78 -10.84 -4.76 -0.79
CA ILE A 78 -9.71 -3.92 -0.40
C ILE A 78 -9.51 -2.84 -1.46
N SER A 79 -9.09 -1.66 -1.04
CA SER A 79 -8.76 -0.56 -1.94
C SER A 79 -7.27 -0.56 -2.22
N ILE A 80 -6.90 -0.68 -3.50
CA ILE A 80 -5.49 -0.62 -3.89
C ILE A 80 -5.32 0.47 -4.94
N ILE A 81 -4.44 1.41 -4.66
CA ILE A 81 -4.06 2.49 -5.56
C ILE A 81 -2.60 2.24 -5.98
N ALA A 82 -2.36 2.06 -7.26
CA ALA A 82 -1.05 1.77 -7.81
C ALA A 82 -0.84 2.51 -9.14
N LYS A 83 0.38 2.51 -9.66
CA LYS A 83 0.70 3.18 -10.93
C LYS A 83 0.26 2.36 -12.14
N GLY A 84 0.17 1.05 -12.01
CA GLY A 84 -0.21 0.15 -13.09
C GLY A 84 0.07 -1.30 -12.76
N SER A 85 0.17 -2.15 -13.78
CA SER A 85 0.39 -3.59 -13.60
C SER A 85 1.50 -4.11 -14.50
N VAL A 86 2.24 -5.11 -13.99
CA VAL A 86 3.26 -5.86 -14.74
C VAL A 86 3.23 -7.32 -14.25
N PHE A 87 3.73 -8.25 -15.06
CA PHE A 87 3.64 -9.67 -14.73
C PHE A 87 4.72 -10.18 -13.78
N LYS A 88 5.92 -9.60 -13.83
CA LYS A 88 7.08 -10.19 -13.17
C LYS A 88 7.03 -9.98 -11.66
N LYS A 89 7.21 -11.07 -10.90
CA LYS A 89 7.33 -11.00 -9.44
C LYS A 89 8.69 -10.47 -9.02
N THR A 90 8.76 -9.90 -7.81
CA THR A 90 10.05 -9.59 -7.19
C THR A 90 10.76 -10.85 -6.75
N GLU A 91 12.07 -10.77 -6.62
CA GLU A 91 12.84 -11.70 -5.80
C GLU A 91 12.76 -11.23 -4.34
N LYS A 92 13.10 -12.12 -3.39
CA LYS A 92 12.90 -11.81 -1.96
C LYS A 92 14.24 -11.89 -1.23
N PHE A 93 14.77 -10.72 -0.89
CA PHE A 93 16.07 -10.57 -0.22
C PHE A 93 15.96 -10.02 1.21
N GLY A 94 14.74 -9.71 1.66
CA GLY A 94 14.55 -9.10 2.98
C GLY A 94 14.93 -7.63 3.05
N LEU A 95 14.98 -6.95 1.92
CA LEU A 95 15.40 -5.55 1.82
C LEU A 95 14.21 -4.61 2.02
N GLY A 96 14.52 -3.39 2.49
CA GLY A 96 13.54 -2.35 2.65
C GLY A 96 13.56 -1.75 4.04
N LYS A 97 12.70 -0.75 4.28
CA LYS A 97 12.65 -0.05 5.56
C LYS A 97 11.20 0.27 5.91
N ARG A 98 10.76 -0.23 7.06
CA ARG A 98 9.43 0.04 7.60
C ARG A 98 9.45 1.31 8.45
N GLY A 99 8.35 2.07 8.39
CA GLY A 99 8.12 3.20 9.29
C GLY A 99 8.86 4.47 8.91
N ALA A 100 9.55 4.50 7.77
CA ALA A 100 10.21 5.70 7.30
C ALA A 100 9.19 6.69 6.74
N MET A 101 9.53 7.98 6.80
CA MET A 101 8.79 8.98 6.03
C MET A 101 9.03 8.71 4.55
N VAL A 102 7.97 8.64 3.77
CA VAL A 102 8.04 8.49 2.32
C VAL A 102 7.34 9.66 1.64
N SER A 103 7.77 9.99 0.43
CA SER A 103 7.21 11.12 -0.30
C SER A 103 7.08 10.76 -1.77
N PHE A 104 5.86 10.89 -2.32
CA PHE A 104 5.60 10.75 -3.75
C PHE A 104 4.25 11.40 -4.07
N ALA A 105 3.98 11.62 -5.35
CA ALA A 105 2.75 12.24 -5.82
C ALA A 105 2.45 13.59 -5.15
N GLY A 106 3.51 14.33 -4.76
CA GLY A 106 3.37 15.62 -4.11
C GLY A 106 2.95 15.56 -2.65
N LEU A 107 2.93 14.38 -2.03
CA LEU A 107 2.49 14.19 -0.65
C LEU A 107 3.58 13.57 0.21
N ILE A 108 3.49 13.83 1.51
CA ILE A 108 4.38 13.26 2.53
C ILE A 108 3.57 12.31 3.38
N PHE A 109 4.07 11.07 3.52
CA PHE A 109 3.41 10.02 4.30
C PHE A 109 4.31 9.62 5.48
N LYS A 110 3.74 9.63 6.68
CA LYS A 110 4.40 9.14 7.90
C LYS A 110 3.47 8.18 8.62
N PRO A 111 4.00 7.18 9.35
CA PRO A 111 3.17 6.35 10.21
C PRO A 111 2.35 7.22 11.16
N GLY A 112 1.10 6.86 11.35
CA GLY A 112 0.18 7.60 12.20
C GLY A 112 -0.53 8.76 11.52
N TYR A 113 -0.12 9.17 10.33
CA TYR A 113 -0.89 10.12 9.53
C TYR A 113 -2.19 9.47 9.06
N TRP A 114 -3.16 10.28 8.66
CA TRP A 114 -4.46 9.80 8.20
C TRP A 114 -4.64 10.07 6.72
N LEU A 115 -5.09 9.06 6.00
CA LEU A 115 -5.42 9.13 4.58
C LEU A 115 -6.94 9.29 4.44
N TYR A 116 -7.35 10.23 3.61
CA TYR A 116 -8.74 10.47 3.24
C TYR A 116 -8.86 10.32 1.73
N ALA A 117 -9.78 9.48 1.29
CA ALA A 117 -9.92 9.20 -0.13
C ALA A 117 -11.39 9.17 -0.56
N ASP A 118 -11.62 9.62 -1.80
CA ASP A 118 -12.87 9.46 -2.51
C ASP A 118 -12.58 8.96 -3.92
N GLU A 119 -13.57 8.98 -4.81
CA GLU A 119 -13.43 8.45 -6.16
C GLU A 119 -12.38 9.19 -7.00
N ASN A 120 -12.12 10.46 -6.70
CA ASN A 120 -11.30 11.33 -7.54
C ASN A 120 -10.01 11.78 -6.87
N ASN A 121 -9.97 11.82 -5.55
CA ASN A 121 -8.89 12.46 -4.82
C ASN A 121 -8.53 11.71 -3.55
N PHE A 122 -7.30 11.92 -3.07
CA PHE A 122 -6.96 11.58 -1.70
C PHE A 122 -6.07 12.67 -1.09
N GLY A 123 -6.09 12.76 0.23
CA GLY A 123 -5.32 13.73 0.99
C GLY A 123 -4.81 13.14 2.29
N ILE A 124 -3.84 13.82 2.87
CA ILE A 124 -3.13 13.36 4.06
C ILE A 124 -3.26 14.41 5.16
N SER A 125 -3.45 13.94 6.39
CA SER A 125 -3.43 14.80 7.59
C SER A 125 -2.58 14.13 8.68
N PRO A 126 -1.77 14.92 9.42
CA PRO A 126 -1.03 14.38 10.58
C PRO A 126 -1.96 13.90 11.69
N GLN A 127 -3.19 14.39 11.73
CA GLN A 127 -4.16 14.10 12.77
C GLN A 127 -5.46 13.64 12.15
N LYS A 128 -6.23 12.83 12.90
CA LYS A 128 -7.56 12.47 12.49
C LYS A 128 -8.45 13.74 12.46
N LEU A 129 -9.04 14.00 11.30
CA LEU A 129 -9.93 15.16 11.13
C LEU A 129 -11.33 14.84 11.67
N GLU A 130 -11.94 15.82 12.31
CA GLU A 130 -13.32 15.75 12.74
C GLU A 130 -14.22 16.34 11.63
N PHE A 131 -15.29 15.63 11.32
CA PHE A 131 -16.27 16.07 10.33
C PHE A 131 -17.67 16.09 10.95
#